data_dc21d3385ce0a13d6ad8ce1773a1a67a
#
_entry.id   dc21d3385ce0a13d6ad8ce1773a1a67a
#
_cell.length_a   1.000
_cell.length_b   1.000
_cell.length_c   1.000
_cell.angle_alpha   90.00
_cell.angle_beta   90.00
_cell.angle_gamma   90.00
#
_symmetry.space_group_name_H-M   'P 1'
#
loop_
_entity.id
_entity.type
_entity.pdbx_description
1 polymer ?
#
loop_
_entity_poly.entity_id
_entity_poly.type
_entity_poly.pdbx_seq_one_letter_code
_entity_poly.pdbx_strand_id
1 'polypeptide(L)'
;MLGIIFSIVAGIAMSLQGVFNTRLGEKIGLLETNLIVQGSGLILTILLICFLGSGNIKEIRSVNKLYLLGGVLGVLIIYTVMKGISSMGPTYCISIILVAQLLSAALIDFWGMFDTNKVSFGFSKIIGIAIMVVGIIIFKWKP
;
A
#
# COMPACT_ATOMS: atom_id res chain seq x y z
N MET A 1 6.60 18.62 -8.10
CA MET A 1 7.76 17.74 -8.42
C MET A 1 8.13 16.79 -7.26
N LEU A 2 8.27 17.27 -6.02
CA LEU A 2 8.59 16.41 -4.86
C LEU A 2 7.62 15.23 -4.65
N GLY A 3 6.31 15.44 -4.79
CA GLY A 3 5.31 14.37 -4.65
C GLY A 3 5.51 13.21 -5.63
N ILE A 4 5.90 13.49 -6.87
CA ILE A 4 6.19 12.45 -7.87
C ILE A 4 7.38 11.60 -7.44
N ILE A 5 8.45 12.24 -6.96
CA ILE A 5 9.65 11.55 -6.48
C ILE A 5 9.31 10.63 -5.31
N PHE A 6 8.57 11.15 -4.31
CA PHE A 6 8.13 10.34 -3.18
C PHE A 6 7.25 9.15 -3.61
N SER A 7 6.36 9.35 -4.58
CA SER A 7 5.52 8.27 -5.10
C SER A 7 6.34 7.19 -5.80
N ILE A 8 7.36 7.57 -6.59
CA ILE A 8 8.27 6.62 -7.24
C ILE A 8 9.05 5.82 -6.18
N VAL A 9 9.63 6.50 -5.20
CA VAL A 9 10.39 5.84 -4.12
C VAL A 9 9.49 4.89 -3.34
N ALA A 10 8.26 5.31 -3.00
CA ALA A 10 7.29 4.47 -2.30
C ALA A 10 6.93 3.22 -3.14
N GLY A 11 6.67 3.37 -4.44
CA GLY A 11 6.36 2.24 -5.31
C GLY A 11 7.49 1.21 -5.40
N ILE A 12 8.74 1.68 -5.54
CA ILE A 12 9.93 0.80 -5.54
C ILE A 12 10.06 0.10 -4.18
N ALA A 13 9.96 0.84 -3.07
CA ALA A 13 10.07 0.29 -1.73
C ALA A 13 8.98 -0.76 -1.45
N MET A 14 7.73 -0.51 -1.83
CA MET A 14 6.62 -1.46 -1.68
C MET A 14 6.86 -2.74 -2.48
N SER A 15 7.41 -2.64 -3.69
CA SER A 15 7.71 -3.80 -4.53
C SER A 15 8.81 -4.66 -3.91
N LEU A 16 9.90 -4.04 -3.45
CA LEU A 16 11.00 -4.73 -2.76
C LEU A 16 10.52 -5.37 -1.46
N GLN A 17 9.78 -4.62 -0.63
CA GLN A 17 9.21 -5.11 0.62
C GLN A 17 8.31 -6.34 0.37
N GLY A 18 7.44 -6.28 -0.64
CA GLY A 18 6.57 -7.39 -0.99
C GLY A 18 7.32 -8.66 -1.30
N VAL A 19 8.39 -8.57 -2.11
CA VAL A 19 9.23 -9.72 -2.46
C VAL A 19 10.00 -10.22 -1.25
N PHE A 20 10.64 -9.34 -0.48
CA PHE A 20 11.42 -9.73 0.71
C PHE A 20 10.55 -10.41 1.76
N ASN A 21 9.38 -9.85 2.04
CA ASN A 21 8.44 -10.42 2.98
C ASN A 21 7.93 -11.80 2.51
N THR A 22 7.67 -11.97 1.21
CA THR A 22 7.27 -13.25 0.65
C THR A 22 8.36 -14.30 0.83
N ARG A 23 9.62 -13.97 0.51
CA ARG A 23 10.74 -14.89 0.67
C ARG A 23 11.02 -15.25 2.13
N LEU A 24 10.85 -14.29 3.03
CA LEU A 24 10.94 -14.56 4.47
C LEU A 24 9.77 -15.43 4.94
N GLY A 25 8.57 -15.15 4.48
CA GLY A 25 7.36 -15.89 4.82
C GLY A 25 7.36 -17.35 4.35
N GLU A 26 8.02 -17.64 3.24
CA GLU A 26 8.25 -19.02 2.78
C GLU A 26 9.12 -19.83 3.75
N LYS A 27 9.96 -19.16 4.55
CA LYS A 27 10.88 -19.83 5.48
C LYS A 27 10.38 -19.91 6.91
N ILE A 28 9.78 -18.83 7.42
CA ILE A 28 9.42 -18.75 8.84
C ILE A 28 7.91 -18.67 9.09
N GLY A 29 7.09 -18.57 8.04
CA GLY A 29 5.65 -18.39 8.15
C GLY A 29 5.22 -16.95 7.91
N LEU A 30 3.97 -16.78 7.44
CA LEU A 30 3.46 -15.46 7.03
C LEU A 30 3.15 -14.54 8.21
N LEU A 31 2.62 -15.08 9.30
CA LEU A 31 2.30 -14.29 10.49
C LEU A 31 3.57 -13.91 11.25
N GLU A 32 4.53 -14.81 11.32
CA GLU A 32 5.84 -14.59 11.93
C GLU A 32 6.61 -13.51 11.16
N THR A 33 6.56 -13.55 9.83
CA THR A 33 7.13 -12.50 8.98
C THR A 33 6.45 -11.16 9.24
N ASN A 34 5.13 -11.14 9.29
CA ASN A 34 4.37 -9.92 9.56
C ASN A 34 4.75 -9.31 10.92
N LEU A 35 4.88 -10.14 11.96
CA LEU A 35 5.33 -9.71 13.27
C LEU A 35 6.73 -9.08 13.22
N ILE A 36 7.69 -9.71 12.56
CA ILE A 36 9.07 -9.23 12.45
C ILE A 36 9.12 -7.92 11.68
N VAL A 37 8.42 -7.83 10.55
CA VAL A 37 8.40 -6.64 9.68
C VAL A 37 7.76 -5.45 10.39
N GLN A 38 6.60 -5.65 11.01
CA GLN A 38 5.92 -4.58 11.76
C GLN A 38 6.72 -4.18 13.01
N GLY A 39 7.32 -5.15 13.71
CA GLY A 39 8.15 -4.91 14.88
C GLY A 39 9.42 -4.12 14.55
N SER A 40 10.14 -4.51 13.50
CA SER A 40 11.33 -3.77 13.04
C SER A 40 10.97 -2.36 12.56
N GLY A 41 9.85 -2.20 11.86
CA GLY A 41 9.32 -0.91 11.46
C GLY A 41 8.97 -0.03 12.67
N LEU A 42 8.37 -0.60 13.71
CA LEU A 42 8.07 0.12 14.96
C LEU A 42 9.33 0.61 15.64
N ILE A 43 10.34 -0.25 15.78
CA ILE A 43 11.63 0.12 16.41
C ILE A 43 12.28 1.28 15.64
N LEU A 44 12.36 1.16 14.31
CA LEU A 44 12.92 2.22 13.48
C LEU A 44 12.14 3.52 13.61
N THR A 45 10.81 3.47 13.63
CA THR A 45 9.96 4.65 13.77
C THR A 45 10.17 5.33 15.13
N ILE A 46 10.30 4.56 16.22
CA ILE A 46 10.62 5.11 17.55
C ILE A 46 11.95 5.85 17.52
N LEU A 47 12.99 5.24 16.93
CA LEU A 47 14.29 5.90 16.79
C LEU A 47 14.19 7.20 15.99
N LEU A 48 13.47 7.19 14.86
CA LEU A 48 13.29 8.38 14.04
C LEU A 48 12.52 9.49 14.78
N ILE A 49 11.52 9.15 15.58
CA ILE A 49 10.79 10.13 16.41
C ILE A 49 11.72 10.78 17.42
N CYS A 50 12.64 10.03 18.05
CA CYS A 50 13.59 10.59 19.00
C CYS A 50 14.52 11.66 18.40
N PHE A 51 14.86 11.55 17.11
CA PHE A 51 15.79 12.46 16.44
C PHE A 51 15.10 13.50 15.54
N LEU A 52 13.96 13.16 14.94
CA LEU A 52 13.30 13.97 13.90
C LEU A 52 11.85 14.31 14.24
N GLY A 53 11.31 13.79 15.36
CA GLY A 53 9.92 13.98 15.72
C GLY A 53 9.59 15.42 16.08
N SER A 54 8.69 16.05 15.34
CA SER A 54 8.16 17.39 15.60
C SER A 54 6.64 17.38 15.92
N GLY A 55 6.01 16.20 15.93
CA GLY A 55 4.59 16.03 16.16
C GLY A 55 4.19 15.96 17.63
N ASN A 56 2.89 15.97 17.88
CA ASN A 56 2.30 15.85 19.21
C ASN A 56 1.42 14.60 19.31
N ILE A 57 1.95 13.50 19.84
CA ILE A 57 1.23 12.24 19.96
C ILE A 57 0.00 12.32 20.89
N LYS A 58 -0.09 13.34 21.75
CA LYS A 58 -1.23 13.53 22.65
C LYS A 58 -2.51 13.88 21.90
N GLU A 59 -2.41 14.43 20.69
CA GLU A 59 -3.54 14.74 19.82
C GLU A 59 -4.29 13.52 19.32
N ILE A 60 -3.74 12.31 19.53
CA ILE A 60 -4.41 11.03 19.20
C ILE A 60 -5.81 10.92 19.83
N ARG A 61 -6.06 11.64 20.92
CA ARG A 61 -7.36 11.64 21.60
C ARG A 61 -8.44 12.44 20.87
N SER A 62 -8.04 13.40 20.04
CA SER A 62 -8.93 14.30 19.30
C SER A 62 -9.26 13.82 17.90
N VAL A 63 -8.54 12.82 17.37
CA VAL A 63 -8.75 12.31 16.01
C VAL A 63 -9.86 11.27 15.94
N ASN A 64 -10.44 11.11 14.75
CA ASN A 64 -11.38 10.02 14.49
C ASN A 64 -10.69 8.66 14.67
N LYS A 65 -11.25 7.80 15.50
CA LYS A 65 -10.69 6.48 15.83
C LYS A 65 -10.50 5.56 14.63
N LEU A 66 -11.26 5.79 13.54
CA LEU A 66 -11.08 5.05 12.28
C LEU A 66 -9.66 5.22 11.71
N TYR A 67 -9.03 6.38 11.91
CA TYR A 67 -7.68 6.63 11.39
C TYR A 67 -6.60 5.82 12.12
N LEU A 68 -6.91 5.31 13.30
CA LEU A 68 -6.01 4.42 14.05
C LEU A 68 -5.96 2.99 13.49
N LEU A 69 -6.88 2.63 12.58
CA LEU A 69 -6.90 1.31 11.95
C LEU A 69 -5.75 1.10 10.94
N GLY A 70 -4.95 2.12 10.67
CA GLY A 70 -3.81 2.01 9.76
C GLY A 70 -2.86 0.85 10.08
N GLY A 71 -2.59 0.59 11.37
CA GLY A 71 -1.78 -0.56 11.80
C GLY A 71 -2.43 -1.91 11.48
N VAL A 72 -3.74 -2.03 11.72
CA VAL A 72 -4.53 -3.24 11.39
C VAL A 72 -4.52 -3.49 9.89
N LEU A 73 -4.75 -2.43 9.10
CA LEU A 73 -4.66 -2.50 7.64
C LEU A 73 -3.25 -2.89 7.18
N GLY A 74 -2.20 -2.42 7.86
CA GLY A 74 -0.82 -2.80 7.58
C GLY A 74 -0.59 -4.30 7.72
N VAL A 75 -1.12 -4.92 8.79
CA VAL A 75 -1.06 -6.39 8.98
C VAL A 75 -1.77 -7.11 7.84
N LEU A 76 -2.98 -6.68 7.50
CA LEU A 76 -3.77 -7.26 6.41
C LEU A 76 -3.06 -7.13 5.06
N ILE A 77 -2.54 -5.94 4.74
CA ILE A 77 -1.82 -5.66 3.49
C ILE A 77 -0.61 -6.58 3.37
N ILE A 78 0.26 -6.61 4.36
CA ILE A 78 1.48 -7.43 4.30
C ILE A 78 1.13 -8.91 4.10
N TYR A 79 0.17 -9.43 4.86
CA TYR A 79 -0.27 -10.82 4.73
C TYR A 79 -0.82 -11.13 3.34
N THR A 80 -1.72 -10.31 2.81
CA THR A 80 -2.37 -10.53 1.51
C THR A 80 -1.40 -10.34 0.35
N VAL A 81 -0.47 -9.39 0.44
CA VAL A 81 0.60 -9.20 -0.56
C VAL A 81 1.51 -10.41 -0.63
N MET A 82 1.97 -10.95 0.50
CA MET A 82 2.79 -12.18 0.53
C MET A 82 2.05 -13.36 -0.10
N LYS A 83 0.79 -13.57 0.25
CA LYS A 83 -0.05 -14.62 -0.36
C LYS A 83 -0.22 -14.42 -1.87
N GLY A 84 -0.46 -13.20 -2.30
CA GLY A 84 -0.61 -12.87 -3.73
C GLY A 84 0.67 -13.12 -4.51
N ILE A 85 1.81 -12.64 -4.02
CA ILE A 85 3.11 -12.82 -4.67
C ILE A 85 3.50 -14.29 -4.71
N SER A 86 3.31 -15.04 -3.62
CA SER A 86 3.59 -16.47 -3.55
C SER A 86 2.77 -17.28 -4.57
N SER A 87 1.53 -16.89 -4.85
CA SER A 87 0.65 -17.64 -5.75
C SER A 87 0.79 -17.29 -7.23
N MET A 88 1.10 -16.04 -7.57
CA MET A 88 1.06 -15.58 -8.97
C MET A 88 2.31 -14.80 -9.42
N GLY A 89 3.31 -14.70 -8.55
CA GLY A 89 4.53 -13.93 -8.77
C GLY A 89 4.40 -12.44 -8.53
N PRO A 90 5.53 -11.72 -8.32
CA PRO A 90 5.51 -10.33 -7.89
C PRO A 90 4.92 -9.39 -8.93
N THR A 91 5.30 -9.50 -10.19
CA THR A 91 4.88 -8.54 -11.21
C THR A 91 3.37 -8.54 -11.42
N TYR A 92 2.77 -9.73 -11.55
CA TYR A 92 1.33 -9.83 -11.78
C TYR A 92 0.52 -9.45 -10.53
N CYS A 93 0.96 -9.87 -9.36
CA CYS A 93 0.35 -9.48 -8.10
C CYS A 93 0.35 -7.95 -7.90
N ILE A 94 1.51 -7.31 -8.07
CA ILE A 94 1.67 -5.86 -7.89
C ILE A 94 0.83 -5.09 -8.92
N SER A 95 0.72 -5.59 -10.16
CA SER A 95 -0.13 -4.96 -11.18
C SER A 95 -1.60 -4.95 -10.78
N ILE A 96 -2.12 -6.05 -10.22
CA ILE A 96 -3.51 -6.13 -9.72
C ILE A 96 -3.69 -5.19 -8.53
N ILE A 97 -2.74 -5.18 -7.59
CA ILE A 97 -2.76 -4.30 -6.43
C ILE A 97 -2.84 -2.84 -6.87
N LEU A 98 -2.04 -2.43 -7.87
CA LEU A 98 -2.02 -1.06 -8.38
C LEU A 98 -3.40 -0.63 -8.91
N VAL A 99 -4.08 -1.48 -9.69
CA VAL A 99 -5.43 -1.17 -10.19
C VAL A 99 -6.43 -1.09 -9.04
N ALA A 100 -6.37 -2.03 -8.09
CA ALA A 100 -7.26 -2.01 -6.92
C ALA A 100 -7.06 -0.76 -6.06
N GLN A 101 -5.81 -0.36 -5.82
CA GLN A 101 -5.46 0.87 -5.09
C GLN A 101 -5.97 2.12 -5.82
N LEU A 102 -5.79 2.20 -7.13
CA LEU A 102 -6.24 3.34 -7.93
C LEU A 102 -7.77 3.45 -7.93
N LEU A 103 -8.48 2.32 -8.08
CA LEU A 103 -9.94 2.28 -8.00
C LEU A 103 -10.43 2.72 -6.61
N SER A 104 -9.84 2.19 -5.56
CA SER A 104 -10.21 2.54 -4.18
C SER A 104 -9.97 4.03 -3.90
N ALA A 105 -8.81 4.56 -4.31
CA ALA A 105 -8.50 5.99 -4.16
C ALA A 105 -9.48 6.86 -4.96
N ALA A 106 -9.81 6.46 -6.20
CA ALA A 106 -10.76 7.18 -7.02
C ALA A 106 -12.19 7.20 -6.43
N LEU A 107 -12.62 6.12 -5.78
CA LEU A 107 -13.91 6.07 -5.07
C LEU A 107 -13.90 6.96 -3.83
N ILE A 108 -12.82 6.97 -3.05
CA ILE A 108 -12.64 7.84 -1.89
C ILE A 108 -12.74 9.30 -2.33
N ASP A 109 -12.03 9.70 -3.37
CA ASP A 109 -12.06 11.04 -3.93
C ASP A 109 -13.44 11.43 -4.49
N PHE A 110 -14.12 10.48 -5.15
CA PHE A 110 -15.45 10.72 -5.72
C PHE A 110 -16.50 11.03 -4.65
N TRP A 111 -16.49 10.28 -3.57
CA TRP A 111 -17.42 10.50 -2.46
C TRP A 111 -16.93 11.55 -1.46
N GLY A 112 -15.66 11.98 -1.52
CA GLY A 112 -15.07 12.89 -0.55
C GLY A 112 -15.01 12.27 0.85
N MET A 113 -14.69 10.94 0.91
CA MET A 113 -14.62 10.22 2.19
C MET A 113 -13.39 10.63 2.99
N PHE A 114 -13.48 10.51 4.32
CA PHE A 114 -12.35 10.74 5.24
C PHE A 114 -11.74 12.14 5.12
N ASP A 115 -12.58 13.18 4.96
CA ASP A 115 -12.19 14.58 4.83
C ASP A 115 -11.33 14.90 3.57
N THR A 116 -11.35 14.02 2.55
CA THR A 116 -10.69 14.29 1.27
C THR A 116 -11.50 15.27 0.42
N ASN A 117 -10.82 16.08 -0.39
CA ASN A 117 -11.49 16.96 -1.33
C ASN A 117 -12.25 16.14 -2.38
N LYS A 118 -13.55 16.43 -2.53
CA LYS A 118 -14.38 15.75 -3.52
C LYS A 118 -13.93 16.08 -4.94
N VAL A 119 -13.54 15.08 -5.69
CA VAL A 119 -13.10 15.22 -7.08
C VAL A 119 -14.05 14.46 -8.01
N SER A 120 -14.57 15.14 -9.05
CA SER A 120 -15.44 14.50 -10.02
C SER A 120 -14.77 13.32 -10.75
N PHE A 121 -15.50 12.23 -10.89
CA PHE A 121 -15.04 11.05 -11.62
C PHE A 121 -15.27 11.26 -13.12
N GLY A 122 -14.34 11.95 -13.79
CA GLY A 122 -14.42 12.22 -15.23
C GLY A 122 -14.23 10.97 -16.07
N PHE A 123 -14.79 10.97 -17.29
CA PHE A 123 -14.69 9.88 -18.26
C PHE A 123 -13.23 9.47 -18.55
N SER A 124 -12.31 10.41 -18.52
CA SER A 124 -10.86 10.17 -18.69
C SER A 124 -10.28 9.21 -17.63
N LYS A 125 -10.77 9.26 -16.39
CA LYS A 125 -10.31 8.34 -15.31
C LYS A 125 -10.78 6.91 -15.59
N ILE A 126 -12.01 6.74 -16.08
CA ILE A 126 -12.55 5.43 -16.46
C ILE A 126 -11.71 4.82 -17.60
N ILE A 127 -11.43 5.62 -18.64
CA ILE A 127 -10.59 5.18 -19.76
C ILE A 127 -9.19 4.80 -19.26
N GLY A 128 -8.56 5.63 -18.41
CA GLY A 128 -7.25 5.36 -17.86
C GLY A 128 -7.18 4.02 -17.10
N ILE A 129 -8.16 3.74 -16.25
CA ILE A 129 -8.26 2.47 -15.53
C ILE A 129 -8.48 1.30 -16.50
N ALA A 130 -9.35 1.46 -17.49
CA ALA A 130 -9.60 0.41 -18.49
C ALA A 130 -8.32 0.06 -19.27
N ILE A 131 -7.55 1.07 -19.69
CA ILE A 131 -6.25 0.87 -20.37
C ILE A 131 -5.26 0.13 -19.46
N MET A 132 -5.20 0.45 -18.17
CA MET A 132 -4.33 -0.25 -17.22
C MET A 132 -4.73 -1.71 -17.09
N VAL A 133 -6.03 -2.02 -16.98
CA VAL A 133 -6.52 -3.41 -16.91
C VAL A 133 -6.15 -4.17 -18.19
N VAL A 134 -6.36 -3.58 -19.36
CA VAL A 134 -5.97 -4.17 -20.65
C VAL A 134 -4.46 -4.40 -20.68
N GLY A 135 -3.65 -3.41 -20.24
CA GLY A 135 -2.19 -3.55 -20.15
C GLY A 135 -1.76 -4.74 -19.27
N ILE A 136 -2.41 -4.95 -18.14
CA ILE A 136 -2.13 -6.09 -17.24
C ILE A 136 -2.49 -7.43 -17.91
N ILE A 137 -3.60 -7.49 -18.65
CA ILE A 137 -4.02 -8.69 -19.39
C ILE A 137 -2.96 -9.01 -20.46
N ILE A 138 -2.55 -8.00 -21.24
CA ILE A 138 -1.51 -8.16 -22.28
C ILE A 138 -0.19 -8.59 -21.64
N PHE A 139 0.19 -7.98 -20.51
CA PHE A 139 1.42 -8.30 -19.81
C PHE A 139 1.48 -9.77 -19.32
N LYS A 140 0.32 -10.33 -18.95
CA LYS A 140 0.20 -11.73 -18.53
C LYS A 140 0.12 -12.69 -19.74
N TRP A 141 -0.23 -12.17 -20.91
CA TRP A 141 -0.40 -13.01 -22.10
C TRP A 141 0.95 -13.64 -22.46
N LYS A 142 1.07 -14.92 -22.21
CA LYS A 142 2.19 -15.69 -22.74
C LYS A 142 1.93 -15.96 -24.22
N PRO A 143 2.91 -15.70 -25.10
CA PRO A 143 2.85 -16.23 -26.46
C PRO A 143 2.87 -17.76 -26.44
#